data_522fa3e9ed79dd60ca3d7bcc08e34e2d
#
_entry.id   522fa3e9ed79dd60ca3d7bcc08e34e2d
#
_cell.length_a   1.000
_cell.length_b   1.000
_cell.length_c   1.000
_cell.angle_alpha   90.00
_cell.angle_beta   90.00
_cell.angle_gamma   90.00
#
_symmetry.space_group_name_H-M   'P 1'
#
loop_
_entity.id
_entity.type
_entity.pdbx_description
1 polymer ?
#
loop_
_entity_poly.entity_id
_entity_poly.type
_entity_poly.pdbx_seq_one_letter_code
_entity_poly.pdbx_strand_id
1 'polypeptide(L)'
;MARFDRGSVSGVACGLDVPAIEVRGLSFAYPGATAPVFDGLDWTVPQGAFALLVGGTGSGKSTLLSLLKPEIAPAGERAGELRVLGEDVADMDVRASAERVGYVFQDPENQIVCETVWHEMAFGLENLGVSRDEMRRRVAETSYFFGLEDWLHRDTDTLSGGRKQLLSLAAVLALRPRVLLLDEPTSQLDPVAEKNFLHALFRVNRELGCTVVVATHQPRPMLEYATCAYRIEGGRVREVADLASLGGREELLASDACQSAPGAAPGAAAIREGWFRYDRAAGWVLRGLDVAFSAGAVHAIVGGNGCGKSTMLSVLAKTAKLQRGRMMRGAASAALLPQNPKALLVAETVRDELMEWASTCGYDEAAAQEQAARLGLASLEARHPYDLSGGQRQLLALAKLLLIGPELLLLDEPTKGLDLASRRIIARALRDHAKAGGAVVMATHDLDFAEQVSDDVAMMFDGEIACMEPPADFFVDNVFYRA
;
A
#
# COMPACT_ATOMS: atom_id res chain seq x y z
N MET A 1 25.12 22.97 -3.24
CA MET A 1 24.89 23.24 -4.67
C MET A 1 26.11 22.77 -5.44
N ALA A 2 26.10 21.55 -5.94
CA ALA A 2 27.11 21.03 -6.86
C ALA A 2 26.34 20.31 -7.98
N ARG A 3 26.40 20.92 -9.16
CA ARG A 3 25.86 20.35 -10.40
C ARG A 3 26.73 19.16 -10.79
N PHE A 4 26.17 17.97 -10.82
CA PHE A 4 26.77 16.83 -11.49
C PHE A 4 26.58 16.98 -12.99
N ASP A 5 27.69 17.12 -13.67
CA ASP A 5 27.84 17.21 -15.11
C ASP A 5 27.38 15.89 -15.77
N ARG A 6 26.46 15.99 -16.71
CA ARG A 6 26.00 14.85 -17.52
C ARG A 6 27.06 14.54 -18.58
N GLY A 7 28.05 13.76 -18.20
CA GLY A 7 28.96 13.16 -19.19
C GLY A 7 28.21 12.22 -20.11
N SER A 8 28.10 12.59 -21.38
CA SER A 8 27.61 11.77 -22.47
C SER A 8 28.46 10.49 -22.59
N VAL A 9 27.91 9.36 -22.23
CA VAL A 9 28.48 8.05 -22.62
C VAL A 9 27.96 7.75 -23.99
N SER A 10 28.77 8.09 -24.99
CA SER A 10 28.64 7.68 -26.39
C SER A 10 29.01 6.22 -26.56
N GLY A 11 28.05 5.41 -27.06
CA GLY A 11 28.30 4.38 -28.07
C GLY A 11 29.20 3.20 -27.70
N VAL A 12 28.54 2.10 -27.27
CA VAL A 12 28.97 0.78 -27.75
C VAL A 12 27.74 0.16 -28.41
N ALA A 13 27.68 0.26 -29.72
CA ALA A 13 26.79 -0.52 -30.57
C ALA A 13 27.31 -1.95 -30.56
N CYS A 14 26.57 -2.88 -29.98
CA CYS A 14 26.82 -4.30 -30.20
C CYS A 14 25.53 -5.10 -30.04
N GLY A 15 25.10 -5.72 -31.14
CA GLY A 15 24.12 -6.80 -31.16
C GLY A 15 22.67 -6.34 -30.94
N LEU A 16 21.77 -6.93 -31.68
CA LEU A 16 20.31 -6.78 -31.48
C LEU A 16 20.00 -6.96 -29.97
N ASP A 17 19.82 -5.86 -29.25
CA ASP A 17 19.54 -5.85 -27.81
C ASP A 17 18.18 -6.51 -27.56
N VAL A 18 18.22 -7.79 -27.18
CA VAL A 18 17.04 -8.54 -26.79
C VAL A 18 16.44 -7.82 -25.56
N PRO A 19 15.20 -7.36 -25.61
CA PRO A 19 14.58 -6.69 -24.47
C PRO A 19 14.47 -7.63 -23.27
N ALA A 20 14.41 -7.07 -22.06
CA ALA A 20 14.19 -7.85 -20.87
C ALA A 20 12.77 -8.46 -20.85
N ILE A 21 11.80 -7.69 -21.31
CA ILE A 21 10.40 -8.13 -21.47
C ILE A 21 9.94 -7.68 -22.85
N GLU A 22 9.28 -8.59 -23.55
CA GLU A 22 8.60 -8.32 -24.82
C GLU A 22 7.24 -8.99 -24.83
N VAL A 23 6.20 -8.20 -25.01
CA VAL A 23 4.80 -8.63 -25.11
C VAL A 23 4.28 -8.17 -26.46
N ARG A 24 3.70 -9.09 -27.24
CA ARG A 24 3.15 -8.80 -28.56
C ARG A 24 1.73 -9.31 -28.71
N GLY A 25 0.79 -8.41 -28.98
CA GLY A 25 -0.61 -8.73 -29.25
C GLY A 25 -1.30 -9.49 -28.13
N LEU A 26 -0.93 -9.24 -26.87
CA LEU A 26 -1.49 -9.94 -25.71
C LEU A 26 -2.97 -9.63 -25.56
N SER A 27 -3.79 -10.68 -25.60
CA SER A 27 -5.19 -10.66 -25.19
C SER A 27 -5.37 -11.61 -24.02
N PHE A 28 -6.10 -11.19 -22.98
CA PHE A 28 -6.36 -12.00 -21.80
C PHE A 28 -7.72 -11.70 -21.20
N ALA A 29 -8.47 -12.76 -20.88
CA ALA A 29 -9.76 -12.69 -20.18
C ALA A 29 -9.80 -13.70 -19.04
N TYR A 30 -10.30 -13.29 -17.87
CA TYR A 30 -10.58 -14.20 -16.77
C TYR A 30 -11.77 -15.12 -17.08
N PRO A 31 -11.87 -16.32 -16.50
CA PRO A 31 -13.00 -17.22 -16.71
C PRO A 31 -14.33 -16.52 -16.34
N GLY A 32 -15.29 -16.54 -17.25
CA GLY A 32 -16.61 -15.92 -17.03
C GLY A 32 -16.65 -14.39 -17.09
N ALA A 33 -15.55 -13.74 -17.43
CA ALA A 33 -15.55 -12.28 -17.63
C ALA A 33 -16.33 -11.89 -18.91
N THR A 34 -17.06 -10.79 -18.85
CA THR A 34 -17.83 -10.25 -19.98
C THR A 34 -16.97 -9.46 -20.98
N ALA A 35 -15.76 -9.06 -20.55
CA ALA A 35 -14.82 -8.32 -21.39
C ALA A 35 -13.37 -8.74 -21.03
N PRO A 36 -12.44 -8.75 -22.00
CA PRO A 36 -11.05 -9.03 -21.75
C PRO A 36 -10.39 -7.92 -20.91
N VAL A 37 -9.38 -8.29 -20.13
CA VAL A 37 -8.52 -7.32 -19.42
C VAL A 37 -7.58 -6.63 -20.39
N PHE A 38 -7.06 -7.40 -21.36
CA PHE A 38 -6.20 -6.92 -22.45
C PHE A 38 -6.75 -7.37 -23.78
N ASP A 39 -6.63 -6.49 -24.79
CA ASP A 39 -7.03 -6.75 -26.17
C ASP A 39 -5.98 -6.19 -27.13
N GLY A 40 -5.04 -7.08 -27.54
CA GLY A 40 -3.95 -6.73 -28.45
C GLY A 40 -2.92 -5.79 -27.81
N LEU A 41 -2.52 -6.05 -26.55
CA LEU A 41 -1.53 -5.24 -25.83
C LEU A 41 -0.10 -5.55 -26.31
N ASP A 42 0.65 -4.50 -26.64
CA ASP A 42 2.07 -4.54 -26.90
C ASP A 42 2.83 -3.81 -25.81
N TRP A 43 3.97 -4.39 -25.36
CA TRP A 43 4.82 -3.78 -24.35
C TRP A 43 6.26 -4.30 -24.44
N THR A 44 7.23 -3.39 -24.28
CA THR A 44 8.66 -3.73 -24.34
C THR A 44 9.39 -3.01 -23.20
N VAL A 45 10.25 -3.75 -22.47
CA VAL A 45 11.11 -3.19 -21.42
C VAL A 45 12.56 -3.50 -21.74
N PRO A 46 13.46 -2.50 -21.82
CA PRO A 46 14.88 -2.72 -22.09
C PRO A 46 15.58 -3.41 -20.89
N GLN A 47 16.67 -4.15 -21.17
CA GLN A 47 17.49 -4.74 -20.11
C GLN A 47 18.17 -3.66 -19.27
N GLY A 48 18.30 -3.94 -17.96
CA GLY A 48 18.89 -3.01 -16.99
C GLY A 48 18.03 -1.80 -16.67
N ALA A 49 16.81 -1.68 -17.22
CA ALA A 49 15.90 -0.60 -16.89
C ALA A 49 15.39 -0.70 -15.43
N PHE A 50 15.16 0.46 -14.83
CA PHE A 50 14.28 0.63 -13.70
C PHE A 50 12.98 1.20 -14.24
N ALA A 51 12.02 0.32 -14.54
CA ALA A 51 10.78 0.64 -15.24
C ALA A 51 9.60 0.76 -14.27
N LEU A 52 8.80 1.80 -14.41
CA LEU A 52 7.53 1.94 -13.68
C LEU A 52 6.36 1.55 -14.58
N LEU A 53 5.45 0.71 -14.09
CA LEU A 53 4.18 0.42 -14.70
C LEU A 53 3.08 1.09 -13.89
N VAL A 54 2.60 2.25 -14.35
CA VAL A 54 1.64 3.09 -13.63
C VAL A 54 0.22 2.90 -14.17
N GLY A 55 -0.77 2.98 -13.29
CA GLY A 55 -2.18 2.87 -13.66
C GLY A 55 -3.09 2.78 -12.44
N GLY A 56 -4.37 3.06 -12.60
CA GLY A 56 -5.36 2.96 -11.53
C GLY A 56 -5.56 1.52 -11.02
N THR A 57 -6.29 1.38 -9.93
CA THR A 57 -6.70 0.07 -9.41
C THR A 57 -7.61 -0.63 -10.44
N GLY A 58 -7.35 -1.92 -10.68
CA GLY A 58 -8.11 -2.69 -11.68
C GLY A 58 -7.70 -2.46 -13.14
N SER A 59 -6.65 -1.67 -13.43
CA SER A 59 -6.16 -1.47 -14.79
C SER A 59 -5.45 -2.68 -15.41
N GLY A 60 -5.18 -3.74 -14.63
CA GLY A 60 -4.53 -4.96 -15.09
C GLY A 60 -3.03 -5.05 -14.79
N LYS A 61 -2.42 -4.13 -14.00
CA LYS A 61 -0.98 -4.16 -13.66
C LYS A 61 -0.54 -5.51 -13.10
N SER A 62 -1.17 -5.96 -12.02
CA SER A 62 -0.87 -7.24 -11.37
C SER A 62 -1.08 -8.42 -12.31
N THR A 63 -2.14 -8.39 -13.11
CA THR A 63 -2.42 -9.42 -14.11
C THR A 63 -1.30 -9.49 -15.16
N LEU A 64 -0.85 -8.33 -15.69
CA LEU A 64 0.24 -8.28 -16.67
C LEU A 64 1.55 -8.83 -16.09
N LEU A 65 1.91 -8.41 -14.87
CA LEU A 65 3.12 -8.90 -14.21
C LEU A 65 3.03 -10.40 -13.91
N SER A 66 1.89 -10.90 -13.42
CA SER A 66 1.70 -12.32 -13.10
C SER A 66 1.75 -13.21 -14.35
N LEU A 67 1.29 -12.74 -15.51
CA LEU A 67 1.38 -13.48 -16.78
C LEU A 67 2.83 -13.69 -17.25
N LEU A 68 3.78 -12.89 -16.78
CA LEU A 68 5.22 -13.06 -17.08
C LEU A 68 5.90 -14.12 -16.20
N LYS A 69 5.19 -14.68 -15.22
CA LYS A 69 5.69 -15.71 -14.31
C LYS A 69 4.77 -16.92 -14.34
N PRO A 70 5.15 -18.02 -15.02
CA PRO A 70 4.27 -19.18 -15.24
C PRO A 70 3.61 -19.73 -13.98
N GLU A 71 4.34 -19.77 -12.86
CA GLU A 71 3.89 -20.38 -11.61
C GLU A 71 2.73 -19.64 -10.93
N ILE A 72 2.59 -18.34 -11.22
CA ILE A 72 1.54 -17.49 -10.64
C ILE A 72 0.61 -16.87 -11.70
N ALA A 73 0.76 -17.31 -12.96
CA ALA A 73 -0.09 -16.83 -14.04
C ALA A 73 -1.56 -17.16 -13.75
N PRO A 74 -2.47 -16.17 -13.82
CA PRO A 74 -3.87 -16.41 -13.55
C PRO A 74 -4.49 -17.32 -14.61
N ALA A 75 -5.47 -18.14 -14.20
CA ALA A 75 -6.27 -18.93 -15.12
C ALA A 75 -7.12 -18.01 -16.01
N GLY A 76 -7.21 -18.32 -17.29
CA GLY A 76 -7.98 -17.55 -18.27
C GLY A 76 -7.65 -17.89 -19.71
N GLU A 77 -8.37 -17.25 -20.64
CA GLU A 77 -8.08 -17.36 -22.05
C GLU A 77 -6.99 -16.34 -22.44
N ARG A 78 -5.89 -16.84 -23.00
CA ARG A 78 -4.73 -16.03 -23.39
C ARG A 78 -4.38 -16.24 -24.86
N ALA A 79 -4.10 -15.14 -25.56
CA ALA A 79 -3.52 -15.15 -26.90
C ALA A 79 -2.37 -14.10 -26.95
N GLY A 80 -1.51 -14.20 -27.94
CA GLY A 80 -0.32 -13.35 -28.09
C GLY A 80 0.95 -13.97 -27.53
N GLU A 81 2.09 -13.26 -27.71
CA GLU A 81 3.43 -13.72 -27.31
C GLU A 81 3.91 -12.97 -26.07
N LEU A 82 4.47 -13.71 -25.13
CA LEU A 82 5.10 -13.19 -23.91
C LEU A 82 6.53 -13.73 -23.83
N ARG A 83 7.52 -12.86 -23.92
CA ARG A 83 8.93 -13.24 -23.86
C ARG A 83 9.66 -12.51 -22.74
N VAL A 84 10.52 -13.23 -22.03
CA VAL A 84 11.46 -12.67 -21.07
C VAL A 84 12.87 -13.07 -21.47
N LEU A 85 13.74 -12.06 -21.65
CA LEU A 85 15.11 -12.23 -22.14
C LEU A 85 15.19 -13.03 -23.46
N GLY A 86 14.18 -12.86 -24.32
CA GLY A 86 14.07 -13.51 -25.62
C GLY A 86 13.46 -14.91 -25.63
N GLU A 87 13.20 -15.52 -24.47
CA GLU A 87 12.57 -16.84 -24.35
C GLU A 87 11.07 -16.70 -24.08
N ASP A 88 10.28 -17.54 -24.74
CA ASP A 88 8.82 -17.56 -24.50
C ASP A 88 8.52 -18.04 -23.07
N VAL A 89 7.66 -17.32 -22.39
CA VAL A 89 7.26 -17.63 -21.01
C VAL A 89 6.61 -19.01 -20.92
N ALA A 90 5.92 -19.46 -21.99
CA ALA A 90 5.27 -20.78 -22.04
C ALA A 90 6.27 -21.95 -22.11
N ASP A 91 7.49 -21.71 -22.58
CA ASP A 91 8.54 -22.72 -22.73
C ASP A 91 9.47 -22.82 -21.50
N MET A 92 9.32 -21.90 -20.53
CA MET A 92 10.15 -21.86 -19.32
C MET A 92 9.74 -22.97 -18.35
N ASP A 93 10.71 -23.81 -17.99
CA ASP A 93 10.55 -24.68 -16.81
C ASP A 93 10.69 -23.87 -15.49
N VAL A 94 10.33 -24.49 -14.37
CA VAL A 94 10.36 -23.85 -13.05
C VAL A 94 11.75 -23.27 -12.71
N ARG A 95 12.82 -23.98 -13.08
CA ARG A 95 14.19 -23.52 -12.82
C ARG A 95 14.54 -22.31 -13.66
N ALA A 96 14.27 -22.37 -14.98
CA ALA A 96 14.51 -21.28 -15.90
C ALA A 96 13.70 -20.03 -15.50
N SER A 97 12.44 -20.22 -15.12
CA SER A 97 11.59 -19.16 -14.61
C SER A 97 12.16 -18.52 -13.33
N ALA A 98 12.59 -19.32 -12.35
CA ALA A 98 13.15 -18.81 -11.08
C ALA A 98 14.48 -18.06 -11.26
N GLU A 99 15.34 -18.53 -12.18
CA GLU A 99 16.63 -17.89 -12.50
C GLU A 99 16.48 -16.63 -13.36
N ARG A 100 15.36 -16.47 -14.09
CA ARG A 100 15.12 -15.30 -14.96
C ARG A 100 14.24 -14.26 -14.33
N VAL A 101 13.14 -14.69 -13.66
CA VAL A 101 12.08 -13.81 -13.18
C VAL A 101 11.87 -13.98 -11.69
N GLY A 102 12.23 -12.96 -10.94
CA GLY A 102 11.82 -12.81 -9.54
C GLY A 102 10.51 -12.06 -9.46
N TYR A 103 9.65 -12.44 -8.51
CA TYR A 103 8.39 -11.75 -8.25
C TYR A 103 8.27 -11.41 -6.77
N VAL A 104 7.92 -10.14 -6.47
CA VAL A 104 7.66 -9.67 -5.10
C VAL A 104 6.21 -9.21 -5.03
N PHE A 105 5.44 -9.86 -4.15
CA PHE A 105 4.02 -9.56 -3.97
C PHE A 105 3.80 -8.25 -3.21
N GLN A 106 2.61 -7.69 -3.38
CA GLN A 106 2.14 -6.51 -2.67
C GLN A 106 2.12 -6.72 -1.16
N ASP A 107 1.70 -7.92 -0.71
CA ASP A 107 1.62 -8.29 0.69
C ASP A 107 2.68 -9.35 1.02
N PRO A 108 3.71 -9.02 1.81
CA PRO A 108 4.77 -9.96 2.16
C PRO A 108 4.26 -11.15 2.98
N GLU A 109 3.12 -11.03 3.68
CA GLU A 109 2.54 -12.14 4.45
C GLU A 109 2.00 -13.26 3.55
N ASN A 110 1.67 -12.95 2.29
CA ASN A 110 1.29 -13.94 1.29
C ASN A 110 2.51 -14.61 0.62
N GLN A 111 3.72 -14.10 0.86
CA GLN A 111 4.96 -14.60 0.25
C GLN A 111 5.84 -15.34 1.23
N ILE A 112 5.94 -14.87 2.47
CA ILE A 112 6.76 -15.49 3.52
C ILE A 112 6.06 -16.75 4.04
N VAL A 113 6.74 -17.89 3.94
CA VAL A 113 6.19 -19.20 4.31
C VAL A 113 6.96 -19.89 5.44
N CYS A 114 8.20 -19.46 5.74
CA CYS A 114 9.06 -20.08 6.73
C CYS A 114 9.02 -19.35 8.07
N GLU A 115 9.26 -20.08 9.17
CA GLU A 115 9.25 -19.53 10.53
C GLU A 115 10.42 -18.59 10.80
N THR A 116 11.60 -18.80 10.19
CA THR A 116 12.79 -17.98 10.43
C THR A 116 13.30 -17.33 9.14
N VAL A 117 13.96 -16.19 9.28
CA VAL A 117 14.56 -15.43 8.17
C VAL A 117 15.54 -16.29 7.37
N TRP A 118 16.38 -17.09 8.02
CA TRP A 118 17.32 -18.00 7.36
C TRP A 118 16.60 -18.99 6.45
N HIS A 119 15.57 -19.66 6.97
CA HIS A 119 14.83 -20.67 6.21
C HIS A 119 14.07 -20.01 5.04
N GLU A 120 13.50 -18.83 5.22
CA GLU A 120 12.84 -18.09 4.14
C GLU A 120 13.80 -17.77 2.99
N MET A 121 15.00 -17.26 3.30
CA MET A 121 16.01 -16.96 2.27
C MET A 121 16.55 -18.23 1.57
N ALA A 122 16.59 -19.36 2.28
CA ALA A 122 17.07 -20.63 1.75
C ALA A 122 16.00 -21.41 0.98
N PHE A 123 14.72 -21.18 1.25
CA PHE A 123 13.57 -21.96 0.77
C PHE A 123 13.54 -22.16 -0.75
N GLY A 124 13.65 -21.06 -1.51
CA GLY A 124 13.68 -21.13 -2.98
C GLY A 124 14.90 -21.88 -3.51
N LEU A 125 16.07 -21.71 -2.90
CA LEU A 125 17.30 -22.40 -3.26
C LEU A 125 17.20 -23.91 -3.01
N GLU A 126 16.59 -24.31 -1.89
CA GLU A 126 16.37 -25.72 -1.54
C GLU A 126 15.44 -26.39 -2.55
N ASN A 127 14.32 -25.74 -2.90
CA ASN A 127 13.37 -26.24 -3.89
C ASN A 127 13.98 -26.40 -5.28
N LEU A 128 14.97 -25.60 -5.64
CA LEU A 128 15.75 -25.74 -6.87
C LEU A 128 16.88 -26.76 -6.77
N GLY A 129 17.05 -27.44 -5.64
CA GLY A 129 18.09 -28.44 -5.40
C GLY A 129 19.52 -27.87 -5.41
N VAL A 130 19.67 -26.61 -5.00
CA VAL A 130 20.99 -25.97 -4.86
C VAL A 130 21.77 -26.65 -3.72
N SER A 131 23.07 -26.92 -3.93
CA SER A 131 23.89 -27.56 -2.91
C SER A 131 23.96 -26.76 -1.63
N ARG A 132 24.12 -27.43 -0.46
CA ARG A 132 24.13 -26.80 0.85
C ARG A 132 25.19 -25.70 0.98
N ASP A 133 26.36 -25.91 0.39
CA ASP A 133 27.48 -24.95 0.47
C ASP A 133 27.19 -23.70 -0.37
N GLU A 134 26.65 -23.89 -1.57
CA GLU A 134 26.22 -22.79 -2.43
C GLU A 134 25.03 -22.02 -1.83
N MET A 135 24.06 -22.73 -1.23
CA MET A 135 22.95 -22.12 -0.53
C MET A 135 23.42 -21.23 0.62
N ARG A 136 24.31 -21.73 1.47
CA ARG A 136 24.93 -20.93 2.57
C ARG A 136 25.64 -19.69 2.04
N ARG A 137 26.39 -19.83 0.94
CA ARG A 137 27.09 -18.72 0.31
C ARG A 137 26.10 -17.65 -0.19
N ARG A 138 25.08 -18.05 -0.95
CA ARG A 138 24.08 -17.10 -1.50
C ARG A 138 23.28 -16.41 -0.42
N VAL A 139 22.85 -17.12 0.63
CA VAL A 139 22.15 -16.54 1.77
C VAL A 139 23.05 -15.53 2.49
N ALA A 140 24.33 -15.87 2.73
CA ALA A 140 25.27 -14.96 3.39
C ALA A 140 25.53 -13.70 2.53
N GLU A 141 25.80 -13.85 1.24
CA GLU A 141 26.01 -12.73 0.31
C GLU A 141 24.79 -11.80 0.25
N THR A 142 23.61 -12.38 0.10
CA THR A 142 22.37 -11.60 0.01
C THR A 142 22.04 -10.94 1.35
N SER A 143 22.23 -11.66 2.46
CA SER A 143 22.04 -11.10 3.81
C SER A 143 22.95 -9.90 4.05
N TYR A 144 24.23 -10.02 3.71
CA TYR A 144 25.19 -8.92 3.82
C TYR A 144 24.80 -7.73 2.93
N PHE A 145 24.35 -8.00 1.69
CA PHE A 145 23.94 -6.94 0.76
C PHE A 145 22.78 -6.09 1.31
N PHE A 146 21.83 -6.71 2.01
CA PHE A 146 20.66 -6.04 2.58
C PHE A 146 20.81 -5.65 4.05
N GLY A 147 21.90 -6.02 4.73
CA GLY A 147 22.09 -5.77 6.16
C GLY A 147 21.13 -6.58 7.04
N LEU A 148 20.93 -7.87 6.72
CA LEU A 148 20.01 -8.76 7.42
C LEU A 148 20.69 -9.68 8.42
N GLU A 149 22.00 -9.57 8.64
CA GLU A 149 22.80 -10.53 9.41
C GLU A 149 22.25 -10.71 10.84
N ASP A 150 21.86 -9.62 11.48
CA ASP A 150 21.31 -9.63 12.84
C ASP A 150 19.91 -10.25 12.94
N TRP A 151 19.27 -10.52 11.79
CA TRP A 151 17.90 -11.05 11.74
C TRP A 151 17.84 -12.52 11.35
N LEU A 152 18.91 -13.10 10.81
CA LEU A 152 18.93 -14.45 10.23
C LEU A 152 18.30 -15.53 11.11
N HIS A 153 18.43 -15.41 12.42
CA HIS A 153 17.89 -16.38 13.39
C HIS A 153 16.61 -15.91 14.08
N ARG A 154 16.03 -14.81 13.64
CA ARG A 154 14.75 -14.31 14.18
C ARG A 154 13.58 -14.98 13.49
N ASP A 155 12.48 -15.09 14.25
CA ASP A 155 11.20 -15.53 13.72
C ASP A 155 10.64 -14.44 12.79
N THR A 156 10.14 -14.85 11.63
CA THR A 156 9.58 -13.95 10.61
C THR A 156 8.38 -13.16 11.12
N ASP A 157 7.58 -13.75 12.01
CA ASP A 157 6.42 -13.10 12.63
C ASP A 157 6.80 -11.92 13.53
N THR A 158 8.04 -11.89 14.04
CA THR A 158 8.52 -10.79 14.88
C THR A 158 8.99 -9.56 14.08
N LEU A 159 9.05 -9.67 12.75
CA LEU A 159 9.50 -8.60 11.88
C LEU A 159 8.39 -7.56 11.63
N SER A 160 8.79 -6.29 11.56
CA SER A 160 7.89 -5.24 11.08
C SER A 160 7.57 -5.42 9.59
N GLY A 161 6.45 -4.84 9.11
CA GLY A 161 6.05 -4.92 7.70
C GLY A 161 7.15 -4.52 6.71
N GLY A 162 7.89 -3.45 6.99
CA GLY A 162 9.02 -3.03 6.15
C GLY A 162 10.18 -4.04 6.14
N ARG A 163 10.44 -4.70 7.27
CA ARG A 163 11.43 -5.79 7.35
C ARG A 163 10.97 -7.05 6.63
N LYS A 164 9.68 -7.39 6.73
CA LYS A 164 9.08 -8.49 5.96
C LYS A 164 9.20 -8.24 4.45
N GLN A 165 8.91 -7.02 4.00
CA GLN A 165 9.04 -6.65 2.59
C GLN A 165 10.49 -6.74 2.09
N LEU A 166 11.46 -6.28 2.91
CA LEU A 166 12.88 -6.41 2.58
C LEU A 166 13.34 -7.88 2.57
N LEU A 167 12.82 -8.71 3.48
CA LEU A 167 13.07 -10.15 3.50
C LEU A 167 12.52 -10.82 2.24
N SER A 168 11.29 -10.50 1.82
CA SER A 168 10.70 -11.02 0.57
C SER A 168 11.57 -10.69 -0.64
N LEU A 169 12.06 -9.44 -0.73
CA LEU A 169 13.01 -9.04 -1.78
C LEU A 169 14.32 -9.84 -1.70
N ALA A 170 14.90 -9.99 -0.52
CA ALA A 170 16.15 -10.72 -0.32
C ALA A 170 16.01 -12.20 -0.65
N ALA A 171 14.92 -12.86 -0.26
CA ALA A 171 14.65 -14.26 -0.58
C ALA A 171 14.55 -14.50 -2.10
N VAL A 172 13.87 -13.60 -2.82
CA VAL A 172 13.80 -13.65 -4.28
C VAL A 172 15.17 -13.42 -4.91
N LEU A 173 15.97 -12.47 -4.42
CA LEU A 173 17.29 -12.16 -4.97
C LEU A 173 18.35 -13.22 -4.67
N ALA A 174 18.17 -14.04 -3.64
CA ALA A 174 19.05 -15.20 -3.41
C ALA A 174 19.04 -16.20 -4.60
N LEU A 175 17.94 -16.22 -5.38
CA LEU A 175 17.83 -17.00 -6.62
C LEU A 175 18.60 -16.37 -7.79
N ARG A 176 19.01 -15.10 -7.67
CA ARG A 176 19.74 -14.31 -8.67
C ARG A 176 18.97 -14.09 -9.99
N PRO A 177 17.69 -13.64 -9.93
CA PRO A 177 16.94 -13.37 -11.15
C PRO A 177 17.55 -12.21 -11.93
N ARG A 178 17.35 -12.22 -13.25
CA ARG A 178 17.79 -11.14 -14.15
C ARG A 178 16.71 -10.06 -14.36
N VAL A 179 15.45 -10.42 -14.14
CA VAL A 179 14.28 -9.53 -14.17
C VAL A 179 13.55 -9.66 -12.84
N LEU A 180 13.25 -8.54 -12.22
CA LEU A 180 12.54 -8.45 -10.96
C LEU A 180 11.23 -7.70 -11.18
N LEU A 181 10.13 -8.38 -10.93
CA LEU A 181 8.77 -7.84 -11.01
C LEU A 181 8.26 -7.57 -9.60
N LEU A 182 7.78 -6.36 -9.34
CA LEU A 182 7.25 -5.98 -8.02
C LEU A 182 5.86 -5.39 -8.20
N ASP A 183 4.90 -5.94 -7.45
CA ASP A 183 3.51 -5.48 -7.46
C ASP A 183 3.24 -4.66 -6.21
N GLU A 184 3.08 -3.32 -6.37
CA GLU A 184 2.80 -2.34 -5.31
C GLU A 184 3.69 -2.52 -4.05
N PRO A 185 5.03 -2.66 -4.17
CA PRO A 185 5.89 -3.16 -3.09
C PRO A 185 6.02 -2.20 -1.91
N THR A 186 5.67 -0.92 -2.06
CA THR A 186 5.81 0.10 -1.00
C THR A 186 4.47 0.50 -0.37
N SER A 187 3.36 -0.02 -0.87
CA SER A 187 2.01 0.39 -0.47
C SER A 187 1.67 0.19 1.02
N GLN A 188 2.47 -0.59 1.73
CA GLN A 188 2.28 -0.91 3.15
C GLN A 188 3.38 -0.36 4.07
N LEU A 189 4.34 0.38 3.48
CA LEU A 189 5.52 0.86 4.19
C LEU A 189 5.27 2.26 4.75
N ASP A 190 5.85 2.53 5.92
CA ASP A 190 5.98 3.90 6.39
C ASP A 190 7.05 4.64 5.56
N PRO A 191 7.08 5.99 5.55
CA PRO A 191 7.97 6.76 4.68
C PRO A 191 9.46 6.43 4.83
N VAL A 192 9.91 6.04 6.01
CA VAL A 192 11.31 5.66 6.27
C VAL A 192 11.61 4.27 5.71
N ALA A 193 10.71 3.30 5.95
CA ALA A 193 10.83 1.96 5.40
C ALA A 193 10.72 1.96 3.87
N GLU A 194 9.82 2.77 3.30
CA GLU A 194 9.70 2.96 1.85
C GLU A 194 11.01 3.46 1.25
N LYS A 195 11.59 4.52 1.78
CA LYS A 195 12.85 5.07 1.31
C LYS A 195 13.98 4.05 1.38
N ASN A 196 14.09 3.31 2.49
CA ASN A 196 15.10 2.27 2.65
C ASN A 196 14.91 1.13 1.63
N PHE A 197 13.67 0.71 1.39
CA PHE A 197 13.34 -0.32 0.41
C PHE A 197 13.68 0.13 -1.02
N LEU A 198 13.33 1.35 -1.40
CA LEU A 198 13.63 1.92 -2.72
C LEU A 198 15.13 2.09 -2.94
N HIS A 199 15.89 2.51 -1.93
CA HIS A 199 17.36 2.53 -2.00
C HIS A 199 17.94 1.13 -2.21
N ALA A 200 17.44 0.12 -1.50
CA ALA A 200 17.87 -1.25 -1.68
C ALA A 200 17.56 -1.76 -3.09
N LEU A 201 16.36 -1.47 -3.60
CA LEU A 201 15.94 -1.84 -4.94
C LEU A 201 16.77 -1.15 -6.03
N PHE A 202 17.10 0.13 -5.84
CA PHE A 202 17.99 0.86 -6.73
C PHE A 202 19.40 0.26 -6.79
N ARG A 203 19.94 -0.16 -5.64
CA ARG A 203 21.23 -0.87 -5.59
C ARG A 203 21.16 -2.18 -6.36
N VAL A 204 20.07 -2.95 -6.23
CA VAL A 204 19.84 -4.17 -7.01
C VAL A 204 19.90 -3.89 -8.52
N ASN A 205 19.25 -2.84 -8.98
CA ASN A 205 19.29 -2.46 -10.38
C ASN A 205 20.70 -2.02 -10.82
N ARG A 206 21.37 -1.14 -10.07
CA ARG A 206 22.65 -0.53 -10.46
C ARG A 206 23.87 -1.42 -10.25
N GLU A 207 23.94 -2.11 -9.11
CA GLU A 207 25.11 -2.90 -8.74
C GLU A 207 25.04 -4.32 -9.30
N LEU A 208 23.83 -4.92 -9.37
CA LEU A 208 23.65 -6.28 -9.87
C LEU A 208 23.20 -6.33 -11.35
N GLY A 209 22.88 -5.19 -11.97
CA GLY A 209 22.42 -5.11 -13.36
C GLY A 209 21.05 -5.77 -13.60
N CYS A 210 20.27 -6.00 -12.55
CA CYS A 210 18.94 -6.59 -12.64
C CYS A 210 17.96 -5.60 -13.27
N THR A 211 17.16 -6.05 -14.24
CA THR A 211 16.04 -5.26 -14.75
C THR A 211 14.94 -5.23 -13.69
N VAL A 212 14.49 -4.05 -13.31
CA VAL A 212 13.46 -3.86 -12.27
C VAL A 212 12.21 -3.30 -12.91
N VAL A 213 11.06 -3.92 -12.66
CA VAL A 213 9.75 -3.44 -13.07
C VAL A 213 8.87 -3.31 -11.84
N VAL A 214 8.42 -2.10 -11.55
CA VAL A 214 7.54 -1.82 -10.41
C VAL A 214 6.17 -1.39 -10.92
N ALA A 215 5.15 -2.19 -10.64
CA ALA A 215 3.77 -1.78 -10.79
C ALA A 215 3.35 -0.93 -9.59
N THR A 216 2.86 0.27 -9.84
CA THR A 216 2.42 1.18 -8.78
C THR A 216 1.34 2.15 -9.25
N HIS A 217 0.52 2.59 -8.33
CA HIS A 217 -0.39 3.71 -8.52
C HIS A 217 0.17 5.01 -7.92
N GLN A 218 1.25 4.94 -7.13
CA GLN A 218 1.93 6.09 -6.52
C GLN A 218 3.39 6.16 -7.00
N PRO A 219 3.67 6.65 -8.22
CA PRO A 219 5.00 6.65 -8.80
C PRO A 219 5.96 7.67 -8.18
N ARG A 220 5.47 8.71 -7.51
CA ARG A 220 6.25 9.87 -7.05
C ARG A 220 7.53 9.51 -6.27
N PRO A 221 7.51 8.62 -5.25
CA PRO A 221 8.72 8.26 -4.51
C PRO A 221 9.78 7.54 -5.33
N MET A 222 9.37 6.97 -6.49
CA MET A 222 10.22 6.13 -7.33
C MET A 222 10.79 6.86 -8.54
N LEU A 223 10.34 8.09 -8.84
CA LEU A 223 10.69 8.82 -10.05
C LEU A 223 12.20 9.13 -10.15
N GLU A 224 12.86 9.36 -9.03
CA GLU A 224 14.31 9.63 -9.01
C GLU A 224 15.16 8.42 -9.44
N TYR A 225 14.59 7.19 -9.33
CA TYR A 225 15.24 5.94 -9.70
C TYR A 225 14.85 5.45 -11.10
N ALA A 226 13.70 5.88 -11.61
CA ALA A 226 13.13 5.40 -12.87
C ALA A 226 13.93 5.81 -14.08
N THR A 227 14.17 4.86 -14.98
CA THR A 227 14.77 5.09 -16.30
C THR A 227 13.71 5.21 -17.39
N CYS A 228 12.56 4.58 -17.21
CA CYS A 228 11.40 4.66 -18.10
C CYS A 228 10.12 4.39 -17.31
N ALA A 229 8.99 4.82 -17.84
CA ALA A 229 7.68 4.52 -17.27
C ALA A 229 6.67 4.22 -18.36
N TYR A 230 5.70 3.39 -18.01
CA TYR A 230 4.62 2.94 -18.88
C TYR A 230 3.29 3.13 -18.16
N ARG A 231 2.30 3.65 -18.87
CA ARG A 231 0.93 3.79 -18.36
C ARG A 231 0.04 2.71 -18.94
N ILE A 232 -0.62 1.97 -18.06
CA ILE A 232 -1.64 0.99 -18.45
C ILE A 232 -3.03 1.58 -18.24
N GLU A 233 -3.80 1.67 -19.31
CA GLU A 233 -5.15 2.24 -19.32
C GLU A 233 -5.98 1.62 -20.45
N GLY A 234 -7.24 1.24 -20.17
CA GLY A 234 -8.13 0.64 -21.16
C GLY A 234 -7.56 -0.60 -21.84
N GLY A 235 -6.84 -1.45 -21.10
CA GLY A 235 -6.22 -2.68 -21.60
C GLY A 235 -5.02 -2.47 -22.54
N ARG A 236 -4.46 -1.27 -22.61
CA ARG A 236 -3.29 -0.90 -23.43
C ARG A 236 -2.17 -0.31 -22.58
N VAL A 237 -0.93 -0.53 -23.00
CA VAL A 237 0.25 0.08 -22.39
C VAL A 237 0.80 1.15 -23.34
N ARG A 238 1.19 2.30 -22.76
CA ARG A 238 1.83 3.40 -23.49
C ARG A 238 3.04 3.86 -22.70
N GLU A 239 4.13 4.13 -23.37
CA GLU A 239 5.31 4.74 -22.75
C GLU A 239 4.99 6.20 -22.36
N VAL A 240 5.48 6.60 -21.18
CA VAL A 240 5.37 7.96 -20.66
C VAL A 240 6.63 8.72 -21.08
N ALA A 241 6.49 9.63 -22.02
CA ALA A 241 7.62 10.37 -22.59
C ALA A 241 8.32 11.31 -21.57
N ASP A 242 7.55 11.86 -20.63
CA ASP A 242 8.07 12.75 -19.59
C ASP A 242 7.74 12.16 -18.20
N LEU A 243 8.78 11.63 -17.54
CA LEU A 243 8.67 11.09 -16.18
C LEU A 243 8.24 12.16 -15.16
N ALA A 244 8.62 13.42 -15.36
CA ALA A 244 8.25 14.50 -14.46
C ALA A 244 6.73 14.73 -14.43
N SER A 245 6.03 14.38 -15.51
CA SER A 245 4.56 14.45 -15.56
C SER A 245 3.86 13.51 -14.56
N LEU A 246 4.55 12.48 -14.09
CA LEU A 246 4.05 11.54 -13.06
C LEU A 246 4.28 12.05 -11.64
N GLY A 247 5.08 13.10 -11.46
CA GLY A 247 5.43 13.68 -10.15
C GLY A 247 4.49 14.79 -9.70
N GLY A 248 3.47 15.12 -10.51
CA GLY A 248 2.49 16.15 -10.17
C GLY A 248 1.75 15.78 -8.86
N ARG A 249 1.59 16.79 -7.99
CA ARG A 249 0.78 16.63 -6.78
C ARG A 249 -0.69 16.43 -7.20
N GLU A 250 -1.27 15.35 -6.74
CA GLU A 250 -2.66 15.03 -7.04
C GLU A 250 -3.57 15.83 -6.09
N GLU A 251 -4.40 16.72 -6.64
CA GLU A 251 -5.40 17.41 -5.84
C GLU A 251 -6.54 16.45 -5.47
N LEU A 252 -6.75 16.26 -4.17
CA LEU A 252 -7.81 15.41 -3.62
C LEU A 252 -9.11 16.18 -3.45
N LEU A 253 -9.00 17.45 -3.06
CA LEU A 253 -10.13 18.36 -2.81
C LEU A 253 -9.95 19.64 -3.63
N ALA A 254 -11.07 20.23 -4.10
CA ALA A 254 -11.01 21.59 -4.63
C ALA A 254 -10.59 22.58 -3.52
N SER A 255 -9.82 23.61 -3.86
CA SER A 255 -9.17 24.53 -2.93
C SER A 255 -10.10 25.22 -1.91
N ASP A 256 -11.40 25.28 -2.18
CA ASP A 256 -12.38 25.89 -1.28
C ASP A 256 -12.89 24.97 -0.15
N ALA A 257 -12.51 23.67 -0.17
CA ALA A 257 -13.01 22.69 0.77
C ALA A 257 -12.25 22.62 2.11
N CYS A 258 -11.10 23.30 2.22
CA CYS A 258 -10.12 23.14 3.30
C CYS A 258 -10.18 24.21 4.40
N GLN A 259 -11.27 24.99 4.52
CA GLN A 259 -11.41 25.97 5.60
C GLN A 259 -12.45 25.52 6.61
N SER A 260 -12.01 24.81 7.65
CA SER A 260 -12.76 24.73 8.91
C SER A 260 -12.43 26.00 9.71
N ALA A 261 -13.46 26.78 10.09
CA ALA A 261 -13.25 27.89 10.98
C ALA A 261 -12.76 27.35 12.34
N PRO A 262 -11.71 27.92 12.96
CA PRO A 262 -11.30 27.57 14.30
C PRO A 262 -12.36 28.12 15.29
N GLY A 263 -13.42 27.36 15.51
CA GLY A 263 -14.36 27.58 16.59
C GLY A 263 -13.98 26.65 17.74
N ALA A 264 -14.14 27.11 18.99
CA ALA A 264 -14.01 26.28 20.18
C ALA A 264 -15.12 25.20 20.18
N ALA A 265 -14.97 24.18 19.34
CA ALA A 265 -15.87 23.03 19.27
C ALA A 265 -15.68 22.18 20.54
N PRO A 266 -16.75 21.57 21.09
CA PRO A 266 -16.63 20.68 22.22
C PRO A 266 -15.68 19.53 21.93
N GLY A 267 -14.90 19.10 22.92
CA GLY A 267 -13.99 17.97 22.76
C GLY A 267 -14.74 16.69 22.45
N ALA A 268 -14.42 16.04 21.32
CA ALA A 268 -15.03 14.77 20.94
C ALA A 268 -14.43 13.60 21.72
N ALA A 269 -13.12 13.60 21.91
CA ALA A 269 -12.43 12.59 22.72
C ALA A 269 -11.07 13.13 23.22
N ALA A 270 -10.59 12.62 24.36
CA ALA A 270 -9.26 12.92 24.88
C ALA A 270 -8.70 11.73 25.66
N ILE A 271 -7.40 11.58 25.63
CA ILE A 271 -6.64 10.69 26.49
C ILE A 271 -5.72 11.55 27.35
N ARG A 272 -5.63 11.27 28.66
CA ARG A 272 -4.74 11.94 29.61
C ARG A 272 -3.90 10.93 30.34
N GLU A 273 -2.57 11.13 30.27
CA GLU A 273 -1.58 10.24 30.88
C GLU A 273 -1.83 8.75 30.57
N GLY A 274 -2.15 8.45 29.30
CA GLY A 274 -2.59 7.13 28.87
C GLY A 274 -1.45 6.13 28.78
N TRP A 275 -1.55 5.00 29.51
CA TRP A 275 -0.60 3.89 29.44
C TRP A 275 -1.30 2.61 29.06
N PHE A 276 -0.75 1.93 28.02
CA PHE A 276 -1.29 0.67 27.55
C PHE A 276 -0.19 -0.31 27.11
N ARG A 277 -0.39 -1.58 27.38
CA ARG A 277 0.38 -2.72 26.84
C ARG A 277 -0.54 -3.91 26.67
N TYR A 278 -0.26 -4.75 25.69
CA TYR A 278 -1.06 -5.94 25.40
C TYR A 278 -0.86 -7.06 26.45
N ASP A 279 0.38 -7.25 26.88
CA ASP A 279 0.76 -8.25 27.91
C ASP A 279 1.55 -7.57 29.04
N ARG A 280 1.44 -8.12 30.25
CA ARG A 280 2.21 -7.65 31.41
C ARG A 280 3.72 -7.82 31.24
N ALA A 281 4.15 -8.84 30.49
CA ALA A 281 5.56 -9.09 30.19
C ALA A 281 6.07 -8.24 29.00
N ALA A 282 5.18 -7.67 28.17
CA ALA A 282 5.54 -6.83 27.05
C ALA A 282 5.84 -5.39 27.48
N GLY A 283 6.61 -4.68 26.65
CA GLY A 283 6.84 -3.25 26.81
C GLY A 283 5.54 -2.43 26.66
N TRP A 284 5.56 -1.22 27.20
CA TRP A 284 4.47 -0.29 27.02
C TRP A 284 4.37 0.13 25.54
N VAL A 285 3.16 0.09 24.99
CA VAL A 285 2.83 0.55 23.64
C VAL A 285 2.38 2.01 23.66
N LEU A 286 1.57 2.41 24.65
CA LEU A 286 1.27 3.82 24.93
C LEU A 286 1.96 4.20 26.25
N ARG A 287 2.60 5.37 26.26
CA ARG A 287 3.49 5.81 27.32
C ARG A 287 3.17 7.24 27.74
N GLY A 288 2.28 7.41 28.73
CA GLY A 288 1.91 8.75 29.18
C GLY A 288 1.21 9.59 28.10
N LEU A 289 0.45 8.94 27.22
CA LEU A 289 -0.16 9.59 26.05
C LEU A 289 -1.14 10.68 26.48
N ASP A 290 -0.89 11.92 26.02
CA ASP A 290 -1.77 13.07 26.14
C ASP A 290 -2.19 13.57 24.77
N VAL A 291 -3.51 13.53 24.48
CA VAL A 291 -4.06 14.01 23.20
C VAL A 291 -5.53 14.37 23.38
N ALA A 292 -6.01 15.35 22.61
CA ALA A 292 -7.42 15.73 22.55
C ALA A 292 -7.84 16.03 21.11
N PHE A 293 -9.05 15.61 20.77
CA PHE A 293 -9.66 15.76 19.45
C PHE A 293 -10.95 16.57 19.56
N SER A 294 -11.13 17.54 18.67
CA SER A 294 -12.31 18.41 18.60
C SER A 294 -13.37 17.82 17.67
N ALA A 295 -14.63 18.11 17.93
CA ALA A 295 -15.72 17.84 17.00
C ALA A 295 -15.67 18.81 15.80
N GLY A 296 -16.23 18.39 14.66
CA GLY A 296 -16.26 19.18 13.45
C GLY A 296 -14.92 19.29 12.71
N ALA A 297 -13.94 18.44 13.05
CA ALA A 297 -12.62 18.48 12.50
C ALA A 297 -12.11 17.09 12.07
N VAL A 298 -11.14 17.07 11.16
CA VAL A 298 -10.41 15.89 10.73
C VAL A 298 -8.99 15.95 11.29
N HIS A 299 -8.64 14.98 12.13
CA HIS A 299 -7.33 14.87 12.77
C HIS A 299 -6.57 13.70 12.16
N ALA A 300 -5.37 13.93 11.65
CA ALA A 300 -4.47 12.89 11.17
C ALA A 300 -3.42 12.55 12.22
N ILE A 301 -3.15 11.26 12.39
CA ILE A 301 -2.07 10.75 13.25
C ILE A 301 -1.05 10.07 12.34
N VAL A 302 0.14 10.66 12.26
CA VAL A 302 1.26 10.12 11.48
C VAL A 302 2.35 9.58 12.42
N GLY A 303 3.19 8.68 11.93
CA GLY A 303 4.27 8.09 12.72
C GLY A 303 4.68 6.73 12.18
N GLY A 304 5.84 6.23 12.58
CA GLY A 304 6.38 4.94 12.16
C GLY A 304 5.49 3.75 12.53
N ASN A 305 5.74 2.62 11.89
CA ASN A 305 5.05 1.36 12.22
C ASN A 305 5.38 0.94 13.66
N GLY A 306 4.35 0.51 14.40
CA GLY A 306 4.52 0.06 15.80
C GLY A 306 4.58 1.17 16.84
N CYS A 307 4.49 2.47 16.48
CA CYS A 307 4.51 3.57 17.45
C CYS A 307 3.24 3.69 18.32
N GLY A 308 2.16 2.91 18.03
CA GLY A 308 0.96 2.85 18.86
C GLY A 308 -0.32 3.45 18.26
N LYS A 309 -0.34 3.88 16.99
CA LYS A 309 -1.50 4.52 16.32
C LYS A 309 -2.78 3.68 16.42
N SER A 310 -2.74 2.45 15.93
CA SER A 310 -3.89 1.52 15.96
C SER A 310 -4.34 1.21 17.38
N THR A 311 -3.38 1.13 18.33
CA THR A 311 -3.67 0.93 19.75
C THR A 311 -4.40 2.12 20.35
N MET A 312 -3.98 3.34 20.02
CA MET A 312 -4.67 4.56 20.44
C MET A 312 -6.11 4.62 19.89
N LEU A 313 -6.30 4.30 18.59
CA LEU A 313 -7.64 4.21 18.00
C LEU A 313 -8.51 3.17 18.72
N SER A 314 -7.94 2.00 19.07
CA SER A 314 -8.64 0.97 19.84
C SER A 314 -9.06 1.44 21.23
N VAL A 315 -8.22 2.24 21.90
CA VAL A 315 -8.57 2.87 23.19
C VAL A 315 -9.72 3.88 23.02
N LEU A 316 -9.67 4.74 21.99
CA LEU A 316 -10.72 5.71 21.68
C LEU A 316 -12.04 5.03 21.30
N ALA A 317 -11.99 3.90 20.60
CA ALA A 317 -13.14 3.05 20.27
C ALA A 317 -13.70 2.30 21.50
N LYS A 318 -12.98 2.26 22.62
CA LYS A 318 -13.27 1.45 23.83
C LYS A 318 -13.16 -0.05 23.61
N THR A 319 -12.49 -0.51 22.55
CA THR A 319 -12.16 -1.93 22.34
C THR A 319 -10.94 -2.35 23.16
N ALA A 320 -10.09 -1.37 23.54
CA ALA A 320 -8.98 -1.56 24.48
C ALA A 320 -9.12 -0.63 25.69
N LYS A 321 -8.65 -1.08 26.87
CA LYS A 321 -8.77 -0.32 28.11
C LYS A 321 -7.39 0.05 28.65
N LEU A 322 -7.14 1.34 28.90
CA LEU A 322 -5.93 1.83 29.53
C LEU A 322 -5.66 1.14 30.87
N GLN A 323 -4.42 0.78 31.14
CA GLN A 323 -3.99 0.31 32.46
C GLN A 323 -3.73 1.46 33.44
N ARG A 324 -3.32 2.66 32.92
CA ARG A 324 -3.15 3.89 33.69
C ARG A 324 -3.64 5.07 32.86
N GLY A 325 -3.98 6.17 33.50
CA GLY A 325 -4.52 7.37 32.86
C GLY A 325 -6.03 7.33 32.68
N ARG A 326 -6.55 8.27 31.90
CA ARG A 326 -7.99 8.41 31.67
C ARG A 326 -8.27 8.66 30.19
N MET A 327 -9.29 8.00 29.66
CA MET A 327 -9.89 8.31 28.37
C MET A 327 -11.26 8.95 28.62
N MET A 328 -11.45 10.14 28.07
CA MET A 328 -12.70 10.88 28.09
C MET A 328 -13.25 10.93 26.68
N ARG A 329 -14.52 10.62 26.51
CA ARG A 329 -15.23 10.70 25.24
C ARG A 329 -16.49 11.51 25.42
N GLY A 330 -16.52 12.71 24.83
CA GLY A 330 -17.70 13.58 24.76
C GLY A 330 -18.70 13.09 23.71
N ALA A 331 -18.20 12.47 22.63
CA ALA A 331 -19.00 11.84 21.59
C ALA A 331 -19.83 10.68 22.15
N ALA A 332 -21.15 10.68 21.91
CA ALA A 332 -22.05 9.63 22.35
C ALA A 332 -21.82 8.31 21.61
N SER A 333 -21.55 8.40 20.31
CA SER A 333 -21.29 7.25 19.44
C SER A 333 -19.90 7.31 18.80
N ALA A 334 -19.27 6.14 18.57
CA ALA A 334 -18.02 6.04 17.86
C ALA A 334 -18.00 4.79 16.97
N ALA A 335 -17.39 4.90 15.80
CA ALA A 335 -17.18 3.80 14.89
C ALA A 335 -15.71 3.72 14.50
N LEU A 336 -15.16 2.50 14.35
CA LEU A 336 -13.78 2.25 14.00
C LEU A 336 -13.71 1.47 12.70
N LEU A 337 -13.05 2.03 11.68
CA LEU A 337 -12.60 1.31 10.51
C LEU A 337 -11.24 0.69 10.83
N PRO A 338 -11.14 -0.65 10.95
CA PRO A 338 -9.87 -1.29 11.21
C PRO A 338 -8.99 -1.32 9.94
N GLN A 339 -7.70 -1.52 10.10
CA GLN A 339 -6.73 -1.63 8.99
C GLN A 339 -7.12 -2.73 7.98
N ASN A 340 -7.72 -3.83 8.44
CA ASN A 340 -8.29 -4.86 7.56
C ASN A 340 -9.81 -4.72 7.50
N PRO A 341 -10.37 -4.17 6.40
CA PRO A 341 -11.81 -3.94 6.27
C PRO A 341 -12.64 -5.24 6.26
N LYS A 342 -12.03 -6.39 5.95
CA LYS A 342 -12.72 -7.69 5.96
C LYS A 342 -13.30 -8.04 7.33
N ALA A 343 -12.73 -7.49 8.42
CA ALA A 343 -13.25 -7.71 9.77
C ALA A 343 -14.66 -7.14 10.00
N LEU A 344 -15.13 -6.24 9.12
CA LEU A 344 -16.47 -5.65 9.16
C LEU A 344 -17.45 -6.28 8.16
N LEU A 345 -16.99 -7.20 7.30
CA LEU A 345 -17.78 -7.73 6.18
C LEU A 345 -18.19 -9.19 6.47
N VAL A 346 -19.49 -9.43 6.57
CA VAL A 346 -20.07 -10.73 6.97
C VAL A 346 -21.21 -11.20 6.07
N ALA A 347 -21.80 -10.33 5.22
CA ALA A 347 -22.94 -10.64 4.38
C ALA A 347 -22.51 -11.19 3.00
N GLU A 348 -23.47 -11.76 2.26
CA GLU A 348 -23.24 -12.37 0.95
C GLU A 348 -23.23 -11.36 -0.20
N THR A 349 -23.87 -10.21 -0.05
CA THR A 349 -23.90 -9.14 -1.07
C THR A 349 -23.54 -7.78 -0.49
N VAL A 350 -23.06 -6.87 -1.33
CA VAL A 350 -22.80 -5.47 -0.95
C VAL A 350 -24.08 -4.80 -0.41
N ARG A 351 -25.23 -5.07 -1.02
CA ARG A 351 -26.52 -4.54 -0.54
C ARG A 351 -26.83 -5.05 0.86
N ASP A 352 -26.68 -6.35 1.12
CA ASP A 352 -26.97 -6.93 2.43
C ASP A 352 -26.00 -6.40 3.51
N GLU A 353 -24.72 -6.17 3.14
CA GLU A 353 -23.75 -5.52 4.02
C GLU A 353 -24.20 -4.12 4.43
N LEU A 354 -24.66 -3.31 3.49
CA LEU A 354 -25.13 -1.96 3.78
C LEU A 354 -26.40 -1.95 4.62
N MET A 355 -27.22 -3.01 4.54
CA MET A 355 -28.48 -3.14 5.29
C MET A 355 -28.33 -3.86 6.63
N GLU A 356 -27.15 -4.45 6.94
CA GLU A 356 -26.96 -5.31 8.14
C GLU A 356 -27.36 -4.61 9.45
N TRP A 357 -27.05 -3.33 9.60
CA TRP A 357 -27.31 -2.58 10.82
C TRP A 357 -28.55 -1.67 10.73
N ALA A 358 -29.29 -1.72 9.62
CA ALA A 358 -30.43 -0.84 9.37
C ALA A 358 -31.48 -0.91 10.50
N SER A 359 -31.85 -2.12 10.92
CA SER A 359 -32.82 -2.34 11.97
C SER A 359 -32.37 -1.82 13.37
N THR A 360 -31.08 -1.85 13.63
CA THR A 360 -30.50 -1.43 14.93
C THR A 360 -30.21 0.06 14.97
N CYS A 361 -29.77 0.63 13.84
CA CYS A 361 -29.34 2.02 13.74
C CYS A 361 -30.41 2.96 13.16
N GLY A 362 -31.53 2.42 12.65
CA GLY A 362 -32.69 3.20 12.23
C GLY A 362 -32.58 3.92 10.89
N TYR A 363 -31.71 3.47 9.99
CA TYR A 363 -31.67 3.95 8.61
C TYR A 363 -32.44 2.99 7.68
N ASP A 364 -32.86 3.49 6.54
CA ASP A 364 -33.64 2.74 5.56
C ASP A 364 -32.83 2.38 4.31
N GLU A 365 -33.46 1.64 3.39
CA GLU A 365 -32.84 1.22 2.13
C GLU A 365 -32.51 2.42 1.24
N ALA A 366 -33.27 3.52 1.28
CA ALA A 366 -32.99 4.71 0.50
C ALA A 366 -31.67 5.36 0.93
N ALA A 367 -31.43 5.45 2.26
CA ALA A 367 -30.18 5.95 2.81
C ALA A 367 -28.99 5.04 2.43
N ALA A 368 -29.18 3.72 2.44
CA ALA A 368 -28.15 2.76 2.02
C ALA A 368 -27.79 2.91 0.54
N GLN A 369 -28.78 3.06 -0.33
CA GLN A 369 -28.58 3.28 -1.77
C GLN A 369 -27.90 4.63 -2.07
N GLU A 370 -28.31 5.70 -1.40
CA GLU A 370 -27.67 7.01 -1.51
C GLU A 370 -26.18 6.92 -1.10
N GLN A 371 -25.91 6.26 0.02
CA GLN A 371 -24.53 6.09 0.49
C GLN A 371 -23.69 5.22 -0.47
N ALA A 372 -24.28 4.15 -1.04
CA ALA A 372 -23.65 3.34 -2.08
C ALA A 372 -23.30 4.19 -3.32
N ALA A 373 -24.22 5.04 -3.77
CA ALA A 373 -23.99 5.92 -4.89
C ALA A 373 -22.89 6.97 -4.61
N ARG A 374 -22.88 7.58 -3.42
CA ARG A 374 -21.86 8.57 -3.00
C ARG A 374 -20.46 7.97 -2.97
N LEU A 375 -20.33 6.69 -2.60
CA LEU A 375 -19.04 6.00 -2.51
C LEU A 375 -18.71 5.13 -3.74
N GLY A 376 -19.50 5.25 -4.83
CA GLY A 376 -19.21 4.57 -6.10
C GLY A 376 -19.48 3.07 -6.08
N LEU A 377 -20.35 2.57 -5.19
CA LEU A 377 -20.66 1.15 -5.00
C LEU A 377 -21.97 0.70 -5.68
N ALA A 378 -22.79 1.63 -6.22
CA ALA A 378 -24.11 1.35 -6.75
C ALA A 378 -24.15 0.24 -7.82
N SER A 379 -23.12 0.15 -8.68
CA SER A 379 -23.04 -0.89 -9.71
C SER A 379 -22.58 -2.25 -9.18
N LEU A 380 -22.24 -2.35 -7.89
CA LEU A 380 -21.62 -3.51 -7.25
C LEU A 380 -22.56 -4.18 -6.24
N GLU A 381 -23.78 -3.68 -6.05
CA GLU A 381 -24.71 -4.09 -4.98
C GLU A 381 -25.01 -5.60 -4.93
N ALA A 382 -25.05 -6.25 -6.10
CA ALA A 382 -25.31 -7.68 -6.20
C ALA A 382 -24.04 -8.57 -6.07
N ARG A 383 -22.85 -7.97 -5.96
CA ARG A 383 -21.59 -8.73 -5.83
C ARG A 383 -21.34 -9.17 -4.40
N HIS A 384 -20.65 -10.28 -4.28
CA HIS A 384 -20.14 -10.72 -2.98
C HIS A 384 -18.99 -9.76 -2.53
N PRO A 385 -18.94 -9.33 -1.24
CA PRO A 385 -17.91 -8.43 -0.74
C PRO A 385 -16.47 -8.90 -0.96
N TYR A 386 -16.23 -10.21 -0.95
CA TYR A 386 -14.92 -10.79 -1.19
C TYR A 386 -14.48 -10.76 -2.66
N ASP A 387 -15.42 -10.60 -3.61
CA ASP A 387 -15.13 -10.42 -5.05
C ASP A 387 -14.77 -8.97 -5.42
N LEU A 388 -14.88 -8.06 -4.46
CA LEU A 388 -14.49 -6.67 -4.63
C LEU A 388 -12.96 -6.50 -4.60
N SER A 389 -12.45 -5.47 -5.30
CA SER A 389 -11.06 -5.06 -5.13
C SER A 389 -10.78 -4.60 -3.69
N GLY A 390 -9.50 -4.54 -3.29
CA GLY A 390 -9.12 -4.02 -1.97
C GLY A 390 -9.71 -2.64 -1.69
N GLY A 391 -9.62 -1.73 -2.67
CA GLY A 391 -10.18 -0.39 -2.56
C GLY A 391 -11.70 -0.36 -2.45
N GLN A 392 -12.40 -1.18 -3.23
CA GLN A 392 -13.87 -1.27 -3.15
C GLN A 392 -14.33 -1.84 -1.79
N ARG A 393 -13.60 -2.81 -1.22
CA ARG A 393 -13.86 -3.29 0.14
C ARG A 393 -13.68 -2.20 1.20
N GLN A 394 -12.64 -1.38 1.05
CA GLN A 394 -12.39 -0.25 1.94
C GLN A 394 -13.54 0.77 1.88
N LEU A 395 -14.00 1.12 0.68
CA LEU A 395 -15.13 2.00 0.48
C LEU A 395 -16.43 1.40 1.03
N LEU A 396 -16.67 0.10 0.88
CA LEU A 396 -17.83 -0.59 1.43
C LEU A 396 -17.83 -0.55 2.96
N ALA A 397 -16.71 -0.86 3.60
CA ALA A 397 -16.59 -0.80 5.06
C ALA A 397 -16.79 0.63 5.58
N LEU A 398 -16.24 1.65 4.89
CA LEU A 398 -16.48 3.06 5.24
C LEU A 398 -17.97 3.45 5.06
N ALA A 399 -18.61 3.03 3.96
CA ALA A 399 -20.03 3.27 3.70
C ALA A 399 -20.89 2.78 4.86
N LYS A 400 -20.64 1.55 5.29
CA LYS A 400 -21.34 0.89 6.39
C LYS A 400 -21.20 1.66 7.71
N LEU A 401 -19.99 2.15 8.02
CA LEU A 401 -19.76 2.97 9.21
C LEU A 401 -20.44 4.35 9.13
N LEU A 402 -20.43 4.98 7.97
CA LEU A 402 -21.07 6.30 7.80
C LEU A 402 -22.60 6.22 7.90
N LEU A 403 -23.22 5.09 7.52
CA LEU A 403 -24.67 4.87 7.70
C LEU A 403 -25.12 4.88 9.16
N ILE A 404 -24.24 4.51 10.10
CA ILE A 404 -24.52 4.60 11.53
C ILE A 404 -24.59 6.06 12.01
N GLY A 405 -23.97 6.99 11.30
CA GLY A 405 -23.86 8.40 11.69
C GLY A 405 -23.10 8.61 13.01
N PRO A 406 -21.86 8.08 13.17
CA PRO A 406 -21.12 8.20 14.42
C PRO A 406 -20.69 9.64 14.66
N GLU A 407 -20.73 10.11 15.91
CA GLU A 407 -20.17 11.41 16.29
C GLU A 407 -18.64 11.43 16.24
N LEU A 408 -18.00 10.25 16.44
CA LEU A 408 -16.55 10.06 16.36
C LEU A 408 -16.24 8.92 15.38
N LEU A 409 -15.67 9.26 14.24
CA LEU A 409 -15.22 8.32 13.22
C LEU A 409 -13.72 8.09 13.37
N LEU A 410 -13.33 6.87 13.67
CA LEU A 410 -11.95 6.42 13.84
C LEU A 410 -11.55 5.58 12.63
N LEU A 411 -10.38 5.86 12.03
CA LEU A 411 -9.96 5.22 10.79
C LEU A 411 -8.49 4.77 10.90
N ASP A 412 -8.24 3.50 10.65
CA ASP A 412 -6.88 2.95 10.62
C ASP A 412 -6.49 2.66 9.17
N GLU A 413 -5.56 3.46 8.62
CA GLU A 413 -5.07 3.41 7.24
C GLU A 413 -6.19 3.45 6.17
N PRO A 414 -7.06 4.49 6.17
CA PRO A 414 -8.24 4.51 5.31
C PRO A 414 -7.92 4.57 3.80
N THR A 415 -6.73 5.02 3.41
CA THR A 415 -6.33 5.20 2.00
C THR A 415 -5.41 4.09 1.48
N LYS A 416 -5.13 3.08 2.30
CA LYS A 416 -4.19 2.01 1.97
C LYS A 416 -4.58 1.28 0.68
N GLY A 417 -3.67 1.29 -0.31
CA GLY A 417 -3.86 0.59 -1.59
C GLY A 417 -4.97 1.17 -2.48
N LEU A 418 -5.36 2.43 -2.27
CA LEU A 418 -6.36 3.12 -3.05
C LEU A 418 -5.76 3.96 -4.19
N ASP A 419 -6.43 3.92 -5.32
CA ASP A 419 -6.16 4.86 -6.41
C ASP A 419 -6.69 6.28 -6.10
N LEU A 420 -6.29 7.24 -6.92
CA LEU A 420 -6.66 8.64 -6.76
C LEU A 420 -8.17 8.87 -6.73
N ALA A 421 -8.94 8.16 -7.54
CA ALA A 421 -10.39 8.32 -7.60
C ALA A 421 -11.04 7.90 -6.26
N SER A 422 -10.64 6.76 -5.72
CA SER A 422 -11.10 6.26 -4.42
C SER A 422 -10.65 7.15 -3.26
N ARG A 423 -9.40 7.67 -3.30
CA ARG A 423 -8.88 8.63 -2.30
C ARG A 423 -9.72 9.92 -2.28
N ARG A 424 -10.09 10.45 -3.45
CA ARG A 424 -10.98 11.62 -3.56
C ARG A 424 -12.36 11.38 -2.97
N ILE A 425 -12.92 10.19 -3.18
CA ILE A 425 -14.22 9.81 -2.59
C ILE A 425 -14.13 9.81 -1.07
N ILE A 426 -13.09 9.17 -0.50
CA ILE A 426 -12.87 9.16 0.95
C ILE A 426 -12.66 10.58 1.48
N ALA A 427 -11.79 11.37 0.86
CA ALA A 427 -11.51 12.75 1.28
C ALA A 427 -12.80 13.59 1.42
N ARG A 428 -13.67 13.51 0.41
CA ARG A 428 -14.98 14.19 0.46
C ARG A 428 -15.85 13.66 1.57
N ALA A 429 -15.96 12.34 1.73
CA ALA A 429 -16.80 11.73 2.76
C ALA A 429 -16.35 12.14 4.18
N LEU A 430 -15.03 12.19 4.44
CA LEU A 430 -14.50 12.61 5.74
C LEU A 430 -14.74 14.10 6.00
N ARG A 431 -14.54 14.96 5.01
CA ARG A 431 -14.80 16.39 5.13
C ARG A 431 -16.30 16.68 5.30
N ASP A 432 -17.18 15.98 4.60
CA ASP A 432 -18.64 16.10 4.77
C ASP A 432 -19.07 15.68 6.18
N HIS A 433 -18.49 14.59 6.70
CA HIS A 433 -18.75 14.12 8.06
C HIS A 433 -18.32 15.16 9.12
N ALA A 434 -17.13 15.74 8.96
CA ALA A 434 -16.65 16.80 9.84
C ALA A 434 -17.51 18.07 9.75
N LYS A 435 -17.89 18.51 8.53
CA LYS A 435 -18.80 19.66 8.32
C LYS A 435 -20.19 19.44 8.96
N ALA A 436 -20.65 18.19 9.06
CA ALA A 436 -21.88 17.84 9.76
C ALA A 436 -21.73 17.87 11.29
N GLY A 437 -20.56 18.19 11.82
CA GLY A 437 -20.26 18.29 13.25
C GLY A 437 -19.62 17.04 13.87
N GLY A 438 -19.42 15.97 13.09
CA GLY A 438 -18.69 14.79 13.54
C GLY A 438 -17.19 15.06 13.72
N ALA A 439 -16.51 14.25 14.52
CA ALA A 439 -15.05 14.23 14.61
C ALA A 439 -14.49 13.06 13.83
N VAL A 440 -13.39 13.28 13.09
CA VAL A 440 -12.65 12.22 12.41
C VAL A 440 -11.25 12.15 13.00
N VAL A 441 -10.81 10.94 13.38
CA VAL A 441 -9.42 10.67 13.78
C VAL A 441 -8.90 9.56 12.92
N MET A 442 -7.91 9.83 12.07
CA MET A 442 -7.32 8.84 11.17
C MET A 442 -5.84 8.61 11.46
N ALA A 443 -5.44 7.36 11.60
CA ALA A 443 -4.05 6.95 11.55
C ALA A 443 -3.68 6.68 10.08
N THR A 444 -2.60 7.29 9.59
CA THR A 444 -2.20 7.11 8.19
C THR A 444 -0.71 7.32 7.95
N HIS A 445 -0.19 6.65 6.93
CA HIS A 445 1.13 6.91 6.34
C HIS A 445 1.06 7.77 5.08
N ASP A 446 -0.15 8.00 4.56
CA ASP A 446 -0.39 8.81 3.38
C ASP A 446 -0.29 10.30 3.73
N LEU A 447 0.93 10.84 3.65
CA LEU A 447 1.22 12.22 4.02
C LEU A 447 0.52 13.23 3.11
N ASP A 448 0.46 12.95 1.81
CA ASP A 448 -0.27 13.81 0.86
C ASP A 448 -1.77 13.88 1.18
N PHE A 449 -2.37 12.76 1.62
CA PHE A 449 -3.75 12.72 2.07
C PHE A 449 -3.95 13.47 3.39
N ALA A 450 -3.06 13.25 4.36
CA ALA A 450 -3.09 13.93 5.65
C ALA A 450 -3.00 15.45 5.48
N GLU A 451 -2.08 15.94 4.65
CA GLU A 451 -1.90 17.36 4.39
C GLU A 451 -3.14 18.02 3.77
N GLN A 452 -3.79 17.35 2.81
CA GLN A 452 -4.91 17.95 2.08
C GLN A 452 -6.27 17.78 2.78
N VAL A 453 -6.43 16.82 3.69
CA VAL A 453 -7.73 16.44 4.23
C VAL A 453 -7.88 16.79 5.72
N SER A 454 -6.79 16.88 6.50
CA SER A 454 -6.88 17.13 7.94
C SER A 454 -6.82 18.61 8.30
N ASP A 455 -7.39 18.92 9.45
CA ASP A 455 -7.32 20.23 10.11
C ASP A 455 -6.08 20.32 11.03
N ASP A 456 -5.71 19.16 11.64
CA ASP A 456 -4.51 19.00 12.47
C ASP A 456 -3.80 17.70 12.13
N VAL A 457 -2.47 17.72 12.20
CA VAL A 457 -1.60 16.54 12.06
C VAL A 457 -0.83 16.34 13.35
N ALA A 458 -0.98 15.19 13.97
CA ALA A 458 -0.22 14.80 15.16
C ALA A 458 0.85 13.77 14.79
N MET A 459 2.08 13.98 15.26
CA MET A 459 3.16 13.01 15.13
C MET A 459 3.23 12.12 16.37
N MET A 460 3.01 10.81 16.16
CA MET A 460 3.15 9.82 17.22
C MET A 460 4.50 9.13 17.15
N PHE A 461 5.22 9.14 18.27
CA PHE A 461 6.53 8.51 18.40
C PHE A 461 6.65 7.81 19.77
N ASP A 462 7.12 6.57 19.78
CA ASP A 462 7.37 5.74 20.99
C ASP A 462 6.19 5.72 22.00
N GLY A 463 4.95 5.75 21.49
CA GLY A 463 3.74 5.70 22.32
C GLY A 463 3.24 7.02 22.86
N GLU A 464 3.84 8.14 22.45
CA GLU A 464 3.51 9.52 22.84
C GLU A 464 3.16 10.37 21.61
N ILE A 465 2.44 11.49 21.79
CA ILE A 465 2.32 12.52 20.76
C ILE A 465 3.45 13.53 20.93
N ALA A 466 4.31 13.60 19.93
CA ALA A 466 5.45 14.52 19.92
C ALA A 466 5.04 15.95 19.59
N CYS A 467 4.13 16.14 18.64
CA CYS A 467 3.53 17.42 18.29
C CYS A 467 2.14 17.22 17.67
N MET A 468 1.31 18.25 17.68
CA MET A 468 0.03 18.31 16.98
C MET A 468 -0.16 19.73 16.47
N GLU A 469 -0.16 19.90 15.15
CA GLU A 469 -0.07 21.20 14.49
C GLU A 469 -0.94 21.21 13.23
N PRO A 470 -1.35 22.40 12.75
CA PRO A 470 -1.98 22.53 11.44
C PRO A 470 -1.07 21.97 10.33
N PRO A 471 -1.62 21.38 9.24
CA PRO A 471 -0.82 20.82 8.17
C PRO A 471 0.20 21.78 7.57
N ALA A 472 -0.17 23.07 7.43
CA ALA A 472 0.71 24.10 6.87
C ALA A 472 2.01 24.29 7.68
N ASP A 473 1.95 24.15 9.01
CA ASP A 473 3.10 24.27 9.89
C ASP A 473 3.84 22.93 9.99
N PHE A 474 3.09 21.84 10.18
CA PHE A 474 3.63 20.48 10.34
C PHE A 474 4.56 20.06 9.19
N PHE A 475 4.13 20.23 7.94
CA PHE A 475 4.88 19.75 6.77
C PHE A 475 6.03 20.67 6.36
N VAL A 476 6.05 21.92 6.83
CA VAL A 476 7.17 22.87 6.60
C VAL A 476 8.32 22.58 7.56
N ASP A 477 8.03 22.36 8.83
CA ASP A 477 9.04 22.24 9.90
C ASP A 477 9.62 20.81 10.01
N ASN A 478 8.93 19.79 9.49
CA ASN A 478 9.40 18.42 9.54
C ASN A 478 10.33 18.06 8.36
N VAL A 479 11.51 17.50 8.68
CA VAL A 479 12.51 17.08 7.66
C VAL A 479 12.15 15.74 7.03
N PHE A 480 11.57 14.82 7.80
CA PHE A 480 11.31 13.42 7.39
C PHE A 480 9.86 13.18 6.97
N TYR A 481 8.92 13.99 7.46
CA TYR A 481 7.51 13.93 7.12
C TYR A 481 7.19 15.12 6.20
N ARG A 482 7.68 15.05 4.96
CA ARG A 482 7.35 16.02 3.90
C ARG A 482 6.43 15.35 2.89
N ALA A 483 5.33 16.02 2.59
CA ALA A 483 4.38 15.58 1.57
C ALA A 483 4.89 15.83 0.14
#